data_8f59779480549541e86232c59f401ca5
#
_entry.id   8f59779480549541e86232c59f401ca5
#
_cell.length_a   1.000
_cell.length_b   1.000
_cell.length_c   1.000
_cell.angle_alpha   90.00
_cell.angle_beta   90.00
_cell.angle_gamma   90.00
#
_symmetry.space_group_name_H-M   'P 1'
#
loop_
_entity.id
_entity.type
_entity.pdbx_description
1 polymer ?
#
loop_
_entity_poly.entity_id
_entity_poly.type
_entity_poly.pdbx_seq_one_letter_code
_entity_poly.pdbx_strand_id
1 'polypeptide(L)'
;MLDHRVLQSLLEAHREAVSQPVRTFDIGGRPFDFNRYRYLVGVINLSTDSWYRESVCRTTEEAIARAEQLHRDGADIIDVGAESTLPEARQADVTQQLDRLLPVVEALKARQLLVSVESYYPEVLEACARAGADIFNMTGTRYGDDIFRLAADHDAAVILCYVQGDTVRDVSDFRFHDDMTAEVGDYFRVLTAHAASLGVSKCFIDPGLGFYYRNLQDSNRRINYQLNTFLNCFRLHPLGYPTFNILPHAPEIFLEDERRAAEPFFSVLALLGGTHVIRSHEIRTVHRVRQVMALYQPA
;
A
#
# COMPACT_ATOMS: atom_id res chain seq x y z
N MET A 1 17.65 -15.52 -15.11
CA MET A 1 16.18 -15.68 -15.18
C MET A 1 15.69 -16.18 -13.83
N LEU A 2 14.57 -15.65 -13.32
CA LEU A 2 13.94 -16.17 -12.11
C LEU A 2 13.45 -17.61 -12.34
N ASP A 3 13.94 -18.55 -11.53
CA ASP A 3 13.51 -19.96 -11.56
C ASP A 3 13.44 -20.53 -10.13
N HIS A 4 13.01 -21.77 -10.00
CA HIS A 4 12.84 -22.45 -8.71
C HIS A 4 14.14 -22.55 -7.89
N ARG A 5 15.32 -22.60 -8.54
CA ARG A 5 16.62 -22.66 -7.85
C ARG A 5 16.96 -21.35 -7.18
N VAL A 6 16.64 -20.22 -7.85
CA VAL A 6 16.80 -18.88 -7.28
C VAL A 6 15.89 -18.72 -6.06
N LEU A 7 14.63 -19.15 -6.16
CA LEU A 7 13.68 -19.10 -5.04
C LEU A 7 14.13 -19.99 -3.88
N GLN A 8 14.59 -21.21 -4.16
CA GLN A 8 15.12 -22.12 -3.14
C GLN A 8 16.32 -21.49 -2.40
N SER A 9 17.30 -20.96 -3.14
CA SER A 9 18.48 -20.32 -2.56
C SER A 9 18.11 -19.13 -1.68
N LEU A 10 17.12 -18.33 -2.11
CA LEU A 10 16.64 -17.20 -1.34
C LEU A 10 15.99 -17.62 -0.01
N LEU A 11 15.12 -18.62 -0.05
CA LEU A 11 14.45 -19.16 1.14
C LEU A 11 15.42 -19.83 2.11
N GLU A 12 16.41 -20.55 1.60
CA GLU A 12 17.45 -21.18 2.41
C GLU A 12 18.35 -20.16 3.11
N ALA A 13 18.74 -19.09 2.39
CA ALA A 13 19.56 -18.02 2.94
C ALA A 13 18.88 -17.23 4.07
N HIS A 14 17.54 -17.20 4.09
CA HIS A 14 16.76 -16.43 5.07
C HIS A 14 15.70 -17.29 5.79
N ARG A 15 16.01 -18.55 6.04
CA ARG A 15 15.09 -19.55 6.61
C ARG A 15 14.38 -19.07 7.88
N GLU A 16 15.07 -18.33 8.74
CA GLU A 16 14.50 -17.85 10.01
C GLU A 16 13.35 -16.83 9.80
N ALA A 17 13.36 -16.12 8.68
CA ALA A 17 12.31 -15.13 8.36
C ALA A 17 11.04 -15.76 7.73
N VAL A 18 11.18 -16.92 7.08
CA VAL A 18 10.10 -17.55 6.29
C VAL A 18 8.84 -17.84 7.10
N SER A 19 9.00 -18.26 8.36
CA SER A 19 7.89 -18.67 9.22
C SER A 19 7.59 -17.70 10.36
N GLN A 20 8.16 -16.49 10.32
CA GLN A 20 7.92 -15.50 11.37
C GLN A 20 6.49 -14.94 11.27
N PRO A 21 5.69 -15.04 12.35
CA PRO A 21 4.37 -14.45 12.36
C PRO A 21 4.44 -12.93 12.51
N VAL A 22 3.43 -12.25 11.98
CA VAL A 22 3.23 -10.82 12.19
C VAL A 22 2.06 -10.56 13.14
N ARG A 23 1.98 -9.36 13.70
CA ARG A 23 0.89 -8.94 14.58
C ARG A 23 -0.43 -8.97 13.85
N THR A 24 -1.48 -9.35 14.57
CA THR A 24 -2.87 -9.23 14.15
C THR A 24 -3.51 -8.10 14.93
N PHE A 25 -4.45 -7.39 14.33
CA PHE A 25 -5.18 -6.30 14.97
C PHE A 25 -6.53 -6.06 14.32
N ASP A 26 -7.40 -5.32 14.99
CA ASP A 26 -8.69 -4.94 14.46
C ASP A 26 -8.61 -3.61 13.69
N ILE A 27 -9.37 -3.50 12.61
CA ILE A 27 -9.53 -2.27 11.83
C ILE A 27 -11.03 -1.98 11.73
N GLY A 28 -11.46 -0.83 12.22
CA GLY A 28 -12.87 -0.47 12.24
C GLY A 28 -13.75 -1.52 12.94
N GLY A 29 -13.24 -2.16 14.01
CA GLY A 29 -13.91 -3.21 14.76
C GLY A 29 -13.97 -4.57 14.08
N ARG A 30 -13.29 -4.78 12.94
CA ARG A 30 -13.17 -6.06 12.24
C ARG A 30 -11.81 -6.68 12.49
N PRO A 31 -11.72 -7.96 12.89
CA PRO A 31 -10.44 -8.64 13.12
C PRO A 31 -9.74 -8.95 11.79
N PHE A 32 -8.42 -8.69 11.75
CA PHE A 32 -7.53 -9.00 10.63
C PHE A 32 -6.46 -9.99 11.08
N ASP A 33 -6.49 -11.20 10.54
CA ASP A 33 -5.46 -12.23 10.74
C ASP A 33 -4.56 -12.33 9.51
N PHE A 34 -3.46 -11.58 9.52
CA PHE A 34 -2.49 -11.51 8.43
C PHE A 34 -1.66 -12.78 8.27
N ASN A 35 -1.58 -13.62 9.29
CA ASN A 35 -0.86 -14.87 9.20
C ASN A 35 -1.66 -15.92 8.41
N ARG A 36 -2.99 -15.79 8.41
CA ARG A 36 -3.90 -16.73 7.75
C ARG A 36 -4.45 -16.23 6.41
N TYR A 37 -4.74 -14.94 6.33
CA TYR A 37 -5.40 -14.35 5.16
C TYR A 37 -4.53 -13.28 4.50
N ARG A 38 -4.80 -13.04 3.22
CA ARG A 38 -4.23 -11.94 2.44
C ARG A 38 -5.34 -10.97 2.07
N TYR A 39 -5.12 -9.69 2.28
CA TYR A 39 -6.16 -8.66 2.13
C TYR A 39 -5.90 -7.79 0.92
N LEU A 40 -6.97 -7.23 0.35
CA LEU A 40 -6.92 -6.40 -0.85
C LEU A 40 -7.43 -4.99 -0.56
N VAL A 41 -6.69 -4.02 -1.02
CA VAL A 41 -7.02 -2.59 -0.91
C VAL A 41 -7.30 -2.04 -2.29
N GLY A 42 -8.54 -1.61 -2.52
CA GLY A 42 -8.97 -0.99 -3.77
C GLY A 42 -8.73 0.50 -3.78
N VAL A 43 -8.26 1.05 -4.90
CA VAL A 43 -7.82 2.43 -5.03
C VAL A 43 -8.89 3.31 -5.68
N ILE A 44 -9.14 4.47 -5.08
CA ILE A 44 -9.92 5.58 -5.64
C ILE A 44 -9.09 6.85 -5.61
N ASN A 45 -8.90 7.46 -6.77
CA ASN A 45 -8.21 8.72 -6.92
C ASN A 45 -9.20 9.86 -7.19
N LEU A 46 -9.26 10.85 -6.29
CA LEU A 46 -10.07 12.06 -6.47
C LEU A 46 -9.25 13.20 -7.14
N SER A 47 -7.99 12.94 -7.44
CA SER A 47 -7.13 13.82 -8.23
C SER A 47 -7.24 13.47 -9.71
N THR A 48 -7.46 14.50 -10.56
CA THR A 48 -7.48 14.32 -12.02
C THR A 48 -6.11 14.03 -12.63
N ASP A 49 -5.04 14.25 -11.86
CA ASP A 49 -3.65 14.10 -12.28
C ASP A 49 -3.09 12.69 -11.99
N SER A 50 -3.95 11.77 -11.52
CA SER A 50 -3.54 10.40 -11.27
C SER A 50 -3.11 9.69 -12.56
N TRP A 51 -2.04 8.93 -12.44
CA TRP A 51 -1.48 8.15 -13.55
C TRP A 51 -2.45 7.05 -14.05
N TYR A 52 -3.17 6.39 -13.14
CA TYR A 52 -4.14 5.35 -13.49
C TYR A 52 -5.54 5.96 -13.68
N ARG A 53 -5.85 6.33 -14.91
CA ARG A 53 -7.06 7.09 -15.26
C ARG A 53 -8.37 6.41 -14.89
N GLU A 54 -8.42 5.08 -14.92
CA GLU A 54 -9.62 4.31 -14.58
C GLU A 54 -9.96 4.34 -13.07
N SER A 55 -9.03 4.72 -12.21
CA SER A 55 -9.28 4.94 -10.78
C SER A 55 -9.68 6.38 -10.44
N VAL A 56 -9.64 7.29 -11.42
CA VAL A 56 -9.99 8.70 -11.23
C VAL A 56 -11.51 8.85 -11.17
N CYS A 57 -11.99 9.36 -10.03
CA CYS A 57 -13.38 9.73 -9.82
C CYS A 57 -13.48 11.25 -9.69
N ARG A 58 -14.31 11.88 -10.51
CA ARG A 58 -14.44 13.34 -10.59
C ARG A 58 -15.54 13.88 -9.68
N THR A 59 -16.47 13.02 -9.30
CA THR A 59 -17.56 13.35 -8.40
C THR A 59 -17.64 12.37 -7.24
N THR A 60 -18.33 12.77 -6.17
CA THR A 60 -18.59 11.91 -5.02
C THR A 60 -19.40 10.67 -5.42
N GLU A 61 -20.35 10.81 -6.32
CA GLU A 61 -21.20 9.71 -6.82
C GLU A 61 -20.36 8.67 -7.59
N GLU A 62 -19.44 9.13 -8.46
CA GLU A 62 -18.50 8.25 -9.16
C GLU A 62 -17.60 7.49 -8.16
N ALA A 63 -17.09 8.17 -7.12
CA ALA A 63 -16.26 7.56 -6.09
C ALA A 63 -17.04 6.49 -5.29
N ILE A 64 -18.27 6.79 -4.91
CA ILE A 64 -19.15 5.83 -4.22
C ILE A 64 -19.42 4.61 -5.09
N ALA A 65 -19.83 4.82 -6.36
CA ALA A 65 -20.11 3.73 -7.28
C ALA A 65 -18.84 2.85 -7.50
N ARG A 66 -17.67 3.47 -7.62
CA ARG A 66 -16.39 2.77 -7.76
C ARG A 66 -16.05 1.98 -6.48
N ALA A 67 -16.24 2.56 -5.29
CA ALA A 67 -15.99 1.89 -4.02
C ALA A 67 -16.86 0.63 -3.86
N GLU A 68 -18.16 0.76 -4.16
CA GLU A 68 -19.08 -0.37 -4.13
C GLU A 68 -18.69 -1.46 -5.13
N GLN A 69 -18.21 -1.08 -6.32
CA GLN A 69 -17.72 -2.03 -7.31
C GLN A 69 -16.45 -2.74 -6.82
N LEU A 70 -15.46 -1.99 -6.29
CA LEU A 70 -14.24 -2.56 -5.74
C LEU A 70 -14.55 -3.54 -4.59
N HIS A 71 -15.49 -3.18 -3.71
CA HIS A 71 -15.92 -4.06 -2.62
C HIS A 71 -16.59 -5.34 -3.14
N ARG A 72 -17.52 -5.24 -4.11
CA ARG A 72 -18.12 -6.42 -4.78
C ARG A 72 -17.09 -7.30 -5.47
N ASP A 73 -16.03 -6.71 -6.01
CA ASP A 73 -14.94 -7.40 -6.70
C ASP A 73 -13.93 -8.04 -5.73
N GLY A 74 -14.06 -7.81 -4.42
CA GLY A 74 -13.28 -8.46 -3.36
C GLY A 74 -12.27 -7.59 -2.64
N ALA A 75 -12.37 -6.25 -2.73
CA ALA A 75 -11.62 -5.35 -1.87
C ALA A 75 -12.10 -5.44 -0.43
N ASP A 76 -11.17 -5.59 0.50
CA ASP A 76 -11.41 -5.61 1.94
C ASP A 76 -11.42 -4.18 2.51
N ILE A 77 -10.63 -3.29 1.92
CA ILE A 77 -10.44 -1.88 2.31
C ILE A 77 -10.50 -1.01 1.05
N ILE A 78 -11.04 0.20 1.17
CA ILE A 78 -11.03 1.22 0.10
C ILE A 78 -10.05 2.33 0.49
N ASP A 79 -9.04 2.57 -0.35
CA ASP A 79 -8.06 3.63 -0.17
C ASP A 79 -8.38 4.82 -1.06
N VAL A 80 -8.55 5.99 -0.45
CA VAL A 80 -8.99 7.21 -1.12
C VAL A 80 -7.93 8.29 -0.99
N GLY A 81 -7.45 8.82 -2.12
CA GLY A 81 -6.51 9.93 -2.18
C GLY A 81 -7.03 11.10 -3.00
N ALA A 82 -6.82 12.33 -2.53
CA ALA A 82 -7.23 13.55 -3.24
C ALA A 82 -6.06 14.29 -3.92
N GLU A 83 -4.85 13.77 -3.77
CA GLU A 83 -3.62 14.31 -4.37
C GLU A 83 -2.84 13.19 -5.06
N SER A 84 -2.24 13.51 -6.21
CA SER A 84 -1.35 12.57 -6.91
C SER A 84 0.06 12.67 -6.35
N THR A 85 0.75 11.54 -6.21
CA THR A 85 2.15 11.46 -5.79
C THR A 85 3.15 11.77 -6.92
N LEU A 86 2.67 12.01 -8.15
CA LEU A 86 3.54 12.38 -9.27
C LEU A 86 4.22 13.73 -9.02
N PRO A 87 5.53 13.87 -9.28
CA PRO A 87 6.28 15.10 -9.01
C PRO A 87 5.72 16.35 -9.71
N GLU A 88 5.22 16.19 -10.93
CA GLU A 88 4.65 17.24 -11.78
C GLU A 88 3.16 17.53 -11.51
N ALA A 89 2.48 16.68 -10.73
CA ALA A 89 1.07 16.90 -10.41
C ALA A 89 0.89 18.12 -9.50
N ARG A 90 -0.23 18.83 -9.69
CA ARG A 90 -0.58 19.96 -8.84
C ARG A 90 -0.82 19.49 -7.41
N GLN A 91 -0.21 20.20 -6.46
CA GLN A 91 -0.50 19.99 -5.04
C GLN A 91 -1.89 20.50 -4.70
N ALA A 92 -2.65 19.70 -3.95
CA ALA A 92 -3.93 20.11 -3.40
C ALA A 92 -3.71 20.58 -1.95
N ASP A 93 -4.16 21.78 -1.64
CA ASP A 93 -4.13 22.30 -0.27
C ASP A 93 -5.14 21.57 0.65
N VAL A 94 -5.07 21.86 1.94
CA VAL A 94 -5.94 21.24 2.97
C VAL A 94 -7.41 21.40 2.62
N THR A 95 -7.85 22.59 2.23
CA THR A 95 -9.25 22.88 1.89
C THR A 95 -9.70 22.05 0.70
N GLN A 96 -8.91 22.03 -0.36
CA GLN A 96 -9.20 21.25 -1.57
C GLN A 96 -9.26 19.74 -1.29
N GLN A 97 -8.39 19.22 -0.41
CA GLN A 97 -8.43 17.82 -0.01
C GLN A 97 -9.69 17.53 0.82
N LEU A 98 -10.02 18.37 1.79
CA LEU A 98 -11.22 18.22 2.62
C LEU A 98 -12.51 18.23 1.79
N ASP A 99 -12.65 19.19 0.88
CA ASP A 99 -13.82 19.31 -0.01
C ASP A 99 -14.06 18.04 -0.84
N ARG A 100 -13.00 17.32 -1.20
CA ARG A 100 -13.08 16.08 -2.00
C ARG A 100 -13.22 14.83 -1.14
N LEU A 101 -12.46 14.72 -0.04
CA LEU A 101 -12.38 13.50 0.77
C LEU A 101 -13.58 13.33 1.69
N LEU A 102 -13.99 14.37 2.42
CA LEU A 102 -15.01 14.22 3.46
C LEU A 102 -16.34 13.66 2.94
N PRO A 103 -16.94 14.17 1.85
CA PRO A 103 -18.20 13.61 1.36
C PRO A 103 -18.08 12.13 0.95
N VAL A 104 -16.91 11.74 0.43
CA VAL A 104 -16.64 10.33 0.04
C VAL A 104 -16.48 9.47 1.28
N VAL A 105 -15.64 9.88 2.24
CA VAL A 105 -15.41 9.13 3.49
C VAL A 105 -16.72 8.88 4.23
N GLU A 106 -17.53 9.95 4.46
CA GLU A 106 -18.83 9.85 5.13
C GLU A 106 -19.75 8.86 4.41
N ALA A 107 -19.85 8.98 3.07
CA ALA A 107 -20.70 8.10 2.28
C ALA A 107 -20.25 6.63 2.30
N LEU A 108 -18.94 6.35 2.30
CA LEU A 108 -18.39 5.00 2.40
C LEU A 108 -18.59 4.43 3.81
N LYS A 109 -18.41 5.22 4.84
CA LYS A 109 -18.65 4.80 6.23
C LYS A 109 -20.13 4.52 6.51
N ALA A 110 -21.05 5.30 5.94
CA ALA A 110 -22.48 5.00 5.99
C ALA A 110 -22.84 3.64 5.36
N ARG A 111 -22.00 3.14 4.45
CA ARG A 111 -22.09 1.81 3.82
C ARG A 111 -21.31 0.72 4.56
N GLN A 112 -20.78 1.06 5.73
CA GLN A 112 -19.95 0.16 6.55
C GLN A 112 -18.70 -0.38 5.84
N LEU A 113 -18.15 0.36 4.87
CA LEU A 113 -16.87 0.03 4.25
C LEU A 113 -15.71 0.47 5.15
N LEU A 114 -14.60 -0.27 5.10
CA LEU A 114 -13.35 0.17 5.70
C LEU A 114 -12.66 1.15 4.77
N VAL A 115 -12.25 2.29 5.32
CA VAL A 115 -11.71 3.42 4.55
C VAL A 115 -10.30 3.75 5.02
N SER A 116 -9.37 3.73 4.06
CA SER A 116 -8.03 4.29 4.17
C SER A 116 -8.00 5.65 3.49
N VAL A 117 -7.32 6.63 4.08
CA VAL A 117 -7.16 7.97 3.52
C VAL A 117 -5.69 8.29 3.33
N GLU A 118 -5.31 8.64 2.08
CA GLU A 118 -3.97 9.10 1.74
C GLU A 118 -3.92 10.63 1.81
N SER A 119 -3.10 11.16 2.74
CA SER A 119 -2.82 12.59 2.85
C SER A 119 -1.52 12.83 3.62
N TYR A 120 -0.84 13.96 3.33
CA TYR A 120 0.31 14.47 4.10
C TYR A 120 -0.10 15.39 5.26
N TYR A 121 -1.35 15.86 5.29
CA TYR A 121 -1.79 16.91 6.22
C TYR A 121 -2.53 16.31 7.42
N PRO A 122 -2.02 16.55 8.65
CA PRO A 122 -2.71 16.09 9.87
C PRO A 122 -4.14 16.58 9.97
N GLU A 123 -4.42 17.83 9.55
CA GLU A 123 -5.76 18.43 9.60
C GLU A 123 -6.76 17.67 8.70
N VAL A 124 -6.29 17.19 7.54
CA VAL A 124 -7.11 16.38 6.63
C VAL A 124 -7.40 15.03 7.24
N LEU A 125 -6.36 14.36 7.78
CA LEU A 125 -6.49 13.06 8.42
C LEU A 125 -7.39 13.12 9.65
N GLU A 126 -7.28 14.18 10.47
CA GLU A 126 -8.12 14.39 11.64
C GLU A 126 -9.60 14.53 11.26
N ALA A 127 -9.90 15.34 10.26
CA ALA A 127 -11.26 15.51 9.80
C ALA A 127 -11.84 14.21 9.21
N CYS A 128 -11.05 13.46 8.44
CA CYS A 128 -11.44 12.15 7.91
C CYS A 128 -11.61 11.11 9.02
N ALA A 129 -10.77 11.12 10.07
CA ALA A 129 -10.91 10.23 11.23
C ALA A 129 -12.22 10.51 11.99
N ARG A 130 -12.58 11.78 12.19
CA ARG A 130 -13.88 12.17 12.77
C ARG A 130 -15.05 11.73 11.91
N ALA A 131 -14.89 11.68 10.59
CA ALA A 131 -15.87 11.12 9.66
C ALA A 131 -15.86 9.57 9.63
N GLY A 132 -14.94 8.93 10.37
CA GLY A 132 -14.87 7.49 10.58
C GLY A 132 -13.82 6.77 9.74
N ALA A 133 -12.86 7.44 9.09
CA ALA A 133 -11.75 6.77 8.41
C ALA A 133 -10.98 5.86 9.38
N ASP A 134 -10.61 4.67 8.91
CA ASP A 134 -10.05 3.61 9.73
C ASP A 134 -8.53 3.52 9.63
N ILE A 135 -7.95 4.04 8.54
CA ILE A 135 -6.52 3.89 8.22
C ILE A 135 -5.98 5.20 7.65
N PHE A 136 -4.78 5.60 8.08
CA PHE A 136 -4.01 6.70 7.50
C PHE A 136 -2.91 6.13 6.60
N ASN A 137 -2.94 6.49 5.32
CA ASN A 137 -1.94 6.07 4.35
C ASN A 137 -0.90 7.19 4.17
N MET A 138 0.29 6.97 4.75
CA MET A 138 1.38 7.94 4.76
C MET A 138 2.38 7.62 3.65
N THR A 139 2.52 8.51 2.68
CA THR A 139 3.52 8.41 1.59
C THR A 139 4.78 9.25 1.88
N GLY A 140 5.14 9.35 3.16
CA GLY A 140 6.31 10.06 3.68
C GLY A 140 6.24 10.21 5.20
N THR A 141 7.22 10.92 5.77
CA THR A 141 7.35 11.15 7.22
C THR A 141 7.09 12.58 7.64
N ARG A 142 6.77 13.48 6.69
CA ARG A 142 6.39 14.87 6.99
C ARG A 142 5.20 14.88 7.95
N TYR A 143 5.31 15.64 9.03
CA TYR A 143 4.32 15.69 10.13
C TYR A 143 4.08 14.32 10.82
N GLY A 144 5.06 13.40 10.75
CA GLY A 144 4.88 12.02 11.26
C GLY A 144 4.44 11.97 12.71
N ASP A 145 5.03 12.77 13.61
CA ASP A 145 4.69 12.80 15.03
C ASP A 145 3.22 13.20 15.28
N ASP A 146 2.73 14.20 14.54
CA ASP A 146 1.35 14.68 14.69
C ASP A 146 0.38 13.62 14.16
N ILE A 147 0.71 13.00 13.02
CA ILE A 147 -0.11 11.92 12.44
C ILE A 147 -0.10 10.68 13.34
N PHE A 148 1.01 10.34 13.99
CA PHE A 148 1.06 9.19 14.90
C PHE A 148 0.22 9.41 16.16
N ARG A 149 0.30 10.60 16.79
CA ARG A 149 -0.57 10.95 17.91
C ARG A 149 -2.03 10.90 17.50
N LEU A 150 -2.36 11.48 16.37
CA LEU A 150 -3.71 11.46 15.83
C LEU A 150 -4.22 10.03 15.57
N ALA A 151 -3.39 9.17 15.00
CA ALA A 151 -3.74 7.76 14.78
C ALA A 151 -4.00 7.03 16.11
N ALA A 152 -3.18 7.30 17.13
CA ALA A 152 -3.38 6.74 18.47
C ALA A 152 -4.69 7.23 19.12
N ASP A 153 -4.99 8.53 19.02
CA ASP A 153 -6.19 9.14 19.58
C ASP A 153 -7.50 8.62 18.96
N HIS A 154 -7.44 8.26 17.66
CA HIS A 154 -8.59 7.72 16.92
C HIS A 154 -8.58 6.20 16.76
N ASP A 155 -7.62 5.49 17.37
CA ASP A 155 -7.43 4.03 17.19
C ASP A 155 -7.29 3.60 15.71
N ALA A 156 -6.80 4.52 14.86
CA ALA A 156 -6.61 4.28 13.45
C ALA A 156 -5.33 3.46 13.17
N ALA A 157 -5.38 2.61 12.14
CA ALA A 157 -4.17 1.97 11.64
C ALA A 157 -3.36 2.94 10.76
N VAL A 158 -2.05 2.70 10.65
CA VAL A 158 -1.17 3.53 9.82
C VAL A 158 -0.43 2.67 8.81
N ILE A 159 -0.44 3.07 7.55
CA ILE A 159 0.44 2.52 6.52
C ILE A 159 1.68 3.40 6.46
N LEU A 160 2.80 2.82 6.90
CA LEU A 160 4.11 3.46 6.88
C LEU A 160 4.81 3.09 5.59
N CYS A 161 5.15 4.10 4.77
CA CYS A 161 5.80 3.87 3.49
C CYS A 161 7.30 4.19 3.57
N TYR A 162 8.13 3.33 2.95
CA TYR A 162 9.55 3.61 2.78
C TYR A 162 9.75 4.73 1.75
N VAL A 163 10.32 5.84 2.21
CA VAL A 163 10.66 6.99 1.38
C VAL A 163 12.03 7.51 1.82
N GLN A 164 12.89 7.84 0.86
CA GLN A 164 14.24 8.37 1.13
C GLN A 164 14.26 9.89 1.31
N GLY A 165 13.16 10.50 1.76
CA GLY A 165 12.96 11.92 2.01
C GLY A 165 11.75 12.13 2.91
N ASP A 166 11.37 13.38 3.15
CA ASP A 166 10.21 13.72 3.98
C ASP A 166 8.89 13.33 3.30
N THR A 167 8.84 13.44 1.97
CA THR A 167 7.75 12.94 1.12
C THR A 167 8.32 12.34 -0.15
N VAL A 168 7.51 11.58 -0.88
CA VAL A 168 7.90 11.02 -2.19
C VAL A 168 8.26 12.10 -3.21
N ARG A 169 7.68 13.30 -3.08
CA ARG A 169 7.93 14.45 -3.97
C ARG A 169 9.26 15.12 -3.73
N ASP A 170 9.85 14.96 -2.55
CA ASP A 170 11.14 15.54 -2.18
C ASP A 170 12.32 14.69 -2.68
N VAL A 171 12.06 13.49 -3.19
CA VAL A 171 13.08 12.56 -3.69
C VAL A 171 13.20 12.68 -5.19
N SER A 172 14.32 13.23 -5.68
CA SER A 172 14.60 13.30 -7.12
C SER A 172 15.15 11.97 -7.66
N ASP A 173 16.15 11.41 -6.99
CA ASP A 173 16.82 10.17 -7.35
C ASP A 173 16.78 9.16 -6.19
N PHE A 174 16.32 7.95 -6.49
CA PHE A 174 16.31 6.86 -5.55
C PHE A 174 17.72 6.29 -5.36
N ARG A 175 18.15 6.14 -4.12
CA ARG A 175 19.43 5.54 -3.77
C ARG A 175 19.26 4.03 -3.66
N PHE A 176 20.05 3.28 -4.44
CA PHE A 176 20.13 1.84 -4.34
C PHE A 176 21.22 1.44 -3.36
N HIS A 177 20.94 0.42 -2.58
CA HIS A 177 21.87 -0.27 -1.69
C HIS A 177 22.06 -1.71 -2.17
N ASP A 178 23.15 -2.35 -1.78
CA ASP A 178 23.45 -3.75 -2.19
C ASP A 178 22.37 -4.71 -1.73
N ASP A 179 21.83 -4.52 -0.53
CA ASP A 179 20.66 -5.23 -0.02
C ASP A 179 19.54 -4.23 0.36
N MET A 180 18.69 -3.92 -0.59
CA MET A 180 17.56 -3.01 -0.37
C MET A 180 16.59 -3.50 0.69
N THR A 181 16.40 -4.83 0.84
CA THR A 181 15.48 -5.35 1.85
C THR A 181 16.02 -5.15 3.27
N ALA A 182 17.33 -5.28 3.45
CA ALA A 182 17.96 -4.96 4.73
C ALA A 182 17.82 -3.48 5.08
N GLU A 183 18.09 -2.58 4.11
CA GLU A 183 17.91 -1.13 4.26
C GLU A 183 16.48 -0.75 4.65
N VAL A 184 15.49 -1.29 3.93
CA VAL A 184 14.06 -1.11 4.22
C VAL A 184 13.72 -1.65 5.61
N GLY A 185 14.31 -2.79 6.00
CA GLY A 185 14.13 -3.37 7.33
C GLY A 185 14.67 -2.46 8.45
N ASP A 186 15.85 -1.87 8.25
CA ASP A 186 16.45 -0.95 9.23
C ASP A 186 15.63 0.34 9.35
N TYR A 187 15.16 0.89 8.24
CA TYR A 187 14.25 2.04 8.22
C TYR A 187 12.99 1.77 9.02
N PHE A 188 12.30 0.64 8.77
CA PHE A 188 11.06 0.34 9.49
C PHE A 188 11.29 -0.02 10.95
N ARG A 189 12.44 -0.59 11.31
CA ARG A 189 12.77 -0.86 12.73
C ARG A 189 12.75 0.44 13.54
N VAL A 190 13.32 1.52 12.99
CA VAL A 190 13.35 2.83 13.63
C VAL A 190 11.96 3.46 13.61
N LEU A 191 11.31 3.50 12.44
CA LEU A 191 10.04 4.21 12.27
C LEU A 191 8.90 3.57 13.05
N THR A 192 8.80 2.23 13.07
CA THR A 192 7.76 1.52 13.83
C THR A 192 7.95 1.62 15.34
N ALA A 193 9.21 1.62 15.81
CA ALA A 193 9.51 1.85 17.22
C ALA A 193 9.12 3.28 17.63
N HIS A 194 9.38 4.26 16.77
CA HIS A 194 8.98 5.65 17.01
C HIS A 194 7.45 5.79 17.02
N ALA A 195 6.74 5.27 16.02
CA ALA A 195 5.29 5.26 15.99
C ALA A 195 4.67 4.62 17.24
N ALA A 196 5.23 3.48 17.67
CA ALA A 196 4.79 2.79 18.90
C ALA A 196 5.03 3.64 20.15
N SER A 197 6.13 4.42 20.23
CA SER A 197 6.41 5.32 21.35
C SER A 197 5.40 6.48 21.46
N LEU A 198 4.72 6.80 20.35
CA LEU A 198 3.66 7.81 20.27
C LEU A 198 2.25 7.20 20.35
N GLY A 199 2.14 5.90 20.69
CA GLY A 199 0.86 5.23 20.96
C GLY A 199 0.25 4.47 19.78
N VAL A 200 0.88 4.47 18.60
CA VAL A 200 0.36 3.73 17.45
C VAL A 200 0.54 2.21 17.65
N SER A 201 -0.56 1.50 17.71
CA SER A 201 -0.58 0.04 17.94
C SER A 201 -0.74 -0.77 16.65
N LYS A 202 -1.26 -0.17 15.58
CA LYS A 202 -1.68 -0.80 14.32
C LYS A 202 -0.90 -0.19 13.16
N CYS A 203 0.16 -0.88 12.71
CA CYS A 203 0.99 -0.44 11.60
C CYS A 203 1.05 -1.48 10.49
N PHE A 204 1.05 -1.01 9.25
CA PHE A 204 1.51 -1.71 8.07
C PHE A 204 2.86 -1.13 7.63
N ILE A 205 3.71 -1.94 7.03
CA ILE A 205 4.98 -1.51 6.44
C ILE A 205 4.93 -1.70 4.92
N ASP A 206 5.11 -0.60 4.16
CA ASP A 206 5.09 -0.57 2.70
C ASP A 206 6.49 -0.24 2.16
N PRO A 207 7.17 -1.17 1.46
CA PRO A 207 8.47 -0.93 0.84
C PRO A 207 8.52 0.17 -0.22
N GLY A 208 7.41 0.82 -0.57
CA GLY A 208 7.40 2.01 -1.43
C GLY A 208 7.55 1.73 -2.93
N LEU A 209 6.93 0.67 -3.44
CA LEU A 209 7.09 0.24 -4.83
C LEU A 209 6.28 1.04 -5.87
N GLY A 210 5.38 1.91 -5.42
CA GLY A 210 4.46 2.66 -6.30
C GLY A 210 5.03 3.95 -6.90
N PHE A 211 6.26 4.32 -6.59
CA PHE A 211 6.80 5.63 -6.95
C PHE A 211 7.73 5.58 -8.16
N TYR A 212 7.64 6.64 -9.00
CA TYR A 212 8.41 6.80 -10.22
C TYR A 212 9.44 7.92 -10.05
N TYR A 213 10.53 7.63 -9.36
CA TYR A 213 11.65 8.55 -9.22
C TYR A 213 12.39 8.74 -10.56
N ARG A 214 13.09 9.87 -10.73
CA ARG A 214 13.77 10.23 -11.97
C ARG A 214 14.70 9.13 -12.49
N ASN A 215 15.49 8.51 -11.63
CA ASN A 215 16.43 7.45 -12.00
C ASN A 215 15.78 6.04 -12.03
N LEU A 216 14.48 5.92 -11.79
CA LEU A 216 13.67 4.73 -12.00
C LEU A 216 12.85 4.77 -13.31
N GLN A 217 13.14 5.71 -14.19
CA GLN A 217 12.55 5.74 -15.55
C GLN A 217 13.09 4.59 -16.42
N ASP A 218 14.30 4.06 -16.16
CA ASP A 218 14.74 2.81 -16.76
C ASP A 218 13.87 1.66 -16.25
N SER A 219 13.06 1.14 -17.15
CA SER A 219 12.09 0.07 -16.85
C SER A 219 12.75 -1.21 -16.34
N ASN A 220 13.88 -1.62 -16.93
CA ASN A 220 14.56 -2.85 -16.51
C ASN A 220 15.06 -2.75 -15.07
N ARG A 221 15.64 -1.60 -14.70
CA ARG A 221 16.13 -1.37 -13.34
C ARG A 221 14.98 -1.28 -12.33
N ARG A 222 13.92 -0.56 -12.69
CA ARG A 222 12.72 -0.43 -11.85
C ARG A 222 12.05 -1.78 -11.64
N ILE A 223 11.78 -2.51 -12.71
CA ILE A 223 11.10 -3.81 -12.64
C ILE A 223 11.94 -4.81 -11.85
N ASN A 224 13.26 -4.86 -12.07
CA ASN A 224 14.15 -5.73 -11.29
C ASN A 224 14.10 -5.39 -9.79
N TYR A 225 14.10 -4.10 -9.44
CA TYR A 225 13.94 -3.66 -8.05
C TYR A 225 12.60 -4.12 -7.46
N GLN A 226 11.51 -3.93 -8.19
CA GLN A 226 10.16 -4.34 -7.76
C GLN A 226 10.06 -5.87 -7.58
N LEU A 227 10.59 -6.65 -8.53
CA LEU A 227 10.63 -8.11 -8.44
C LEU A 227 11.42 -8.58 -7.20
N ASN A 228 12.61 -8.01 -6.98
CA ASN A 228 13.43 -8.34 -5.82
C ASN A 228 12.71 -8.00 -4.52
N THR A 229 12.08 -6.83 -4.43
CA THR A 229 11.35 -6.42 -3.22
C THR A 229 10.16 -7.36 -2.95
N PHE A 230 9.36 -7.71 -3.96
CA PHE A 230 8.27 -8.67 -3.76
C PHE A 230 8.78 -10.00 -3.24
N LEU A 231 9.77 -10.62 -3.90
CA LEU A 231 10.26 -11.94 -3.53
C LEU A 231 10.99 -11.96 -2.17
N ASN A 232 11.53 -10.84 -1.73
CA ASN A 232 12.21 -10.70 -0.44
C ASN A 232 11.30 -10.16 0.68
N CYS A 233 10.02 -9.90 0.41
CA CYS A 233 9.12 -9.24 1.36
C CYS A 233 9.02 -9.99 2.70
N PHE A 234 9.09 -11.33 2.69
CA PHE A 234 9.09 -12.16 3.90
C PHE A 234 10.26 -11.86 4.85
N ARG A 235 11.38 -11.32 4.35
CA ARG A 235 12.52 -10.91 5.19
C ARG A 235 12.20 -9.75 6.13
N LEU A 236 11.09 -9.06 5.90
CA LEU A 236 10.59 -7.99 6.77
C LEU A 236 9.69 -8.52 7.90
N HIS A 237 9.22 -9.78 7.83
CA HIS A 237 8.33 -10.37 8.84
C HIS A 237 8.91 -10.38 10.26
N PRO A 238 10.24 -10.55 10.49
CA PRO A 238 10.84 -10.47 11.82
C PRO A 238 10.63 -9.14 12.55
N LEU A 239 10.24 -8.06 11.82
CA LEU A 239 9.82 -6.79 12.43
C LEU A 239 8.46 -6.92 13.17
N GLY A 240 7.69 -7.96 12.87
CA GLY A 240 6.41 -8.24 13.50
C GLY A 240 5.24 -7.41 12.98
N TYR A 241 5.37 -6.74 11.83
CA TYR A 241 4.31 -5.94 11.22
C TYR A 241 3.87 -6.52 9.87
N PRO A 242 2.56 -6.49 9.53
CA PRO A 242 2.10 -6.92 8.23
C PRO A 242 2.66 -6.03 7.12
N THR A 243 3.14 -6.68 6.06
CA THR A 243 3.65 -6.00 4.87
C THR A 243 2.53 -5.60 3.94
N PHE A 244 2.64 -4.40 3.40
CA PHE A 244 1.71 -3.79 2.48
C PHE A 244 2.46 -3.47 1.17
N ASN A 245 1.89 -3.80 0.01
CA ASN A 245 2.51 -3.50 -1.26
C ASN A 245 1.49 -3.01 -2.28
N ILE A 246 1.81 -1.94 -2.99
CA ILE A 246 1.13 -1.56 -4.22
C ILE A 246 1.67 -2.39 -5.39
N LEU A 247 0.79 -2.77 -6.32
CA LEU A 247 1.20 -3.49 -7.53
C LEU A 247 1.61 -2.53 -8.65
N PRO A 248 2.74 -2.77 -9.31
CA PRO A 248 3.20 -1.97 -10.45
C PRO A 248 2.54 -2.38 -11.76
N HIS A 249 2.65 -1.54 -12.78
CA HIS A 249 2.04 -1.75 -14.08
C HIS A 249 3.01 -2.14 -15.20
N ALA A 250 4.31 -1.85 -15.04
CA ALA A 250 5.37 -2.11 -16.03
C ALA A 250 4.95 -1.79 -17.49
N PRO A 251 4.56 -0.53 -17.80
CA PRO A 251 3.95 -0.16 -19.06
C PRO A 251 4.85 -0.36 -20.28
N GLU A 252 6.15 -0.52 -20.05
CA GLU A 252 7.15 -0.77 -21.11
C GLU A 252 7.19 -2.25 -21.54
N ILE A 253 6.65 -3.15 -20.73
CA ILE A 253 6.55 -4.59 -21.02
C ILE A 253 5.12 -4.96 -21.36
N PHE A 254 4.17 -4.52 -20.56
CA PHE A 254 2.75 -4.72 -20.80
C PHE A 254 2.22 -3.56 -21.63
N LEU A 255 1.93 -3.82 -22.91
CA LEU A 255 1.39 -2.84 -23.84
C LEU A 255 0.03 -2.31 -23.37
N GLU A 256 -0.51 -1.31 -24.05
CA GLU A 256 -1.71 -0.60 -23.58
C GLU A 256 -2.93 -1.51 -23.41
N ASP A 257 -3.12 -2.47 -24.28
CA ASP A 257 -4.18 -3.49 -24.21
C ASP A 257 -3.92 -4.61 -23.20
N GLU A 258 -2.64 -4.83 -22.81
CA GLU A 258 -2.21 -5.82 -21.81
C GLU A 258 -2.03 -5.22 -20.42
N ARG A 259 -2.12 -3.91 -20.26
CA ARG A 259 -1.79 -3.18 -19.01
C ARG A 259 -2.50 -3.75 -17.79
N ARG A 260 -3.74 -4.22 -17.94
CA ARG A 260 -4.51 -4.86 -16.89
C ARG A 260 -3.98 -6.23 -16.44
N ALA A 261 -3.11 -6.85 -17.24
CA ALA A 261 -2.48 -8.13 -16.90
C ALA A 261 -1.26 -7.96 -15.97
N ALA A 262 -0.69 -6.76 -15.89
CA ALA A 262 0.49 -6.49 -15.06
C ALA A 262 0.24 -6.74 -13.58
N GLU A 263 -0.79 -6.12 -12.99
CA GLU A 263 -1.08 -6.27 -11.57
C GLU A 263 -1.38 -7.72 -11.15
N PRO A 264 -2.20 -8.51 -11.85
CA PRO A 264 -2.35 -9.93 -11.57
C PRO A 264 -1.04 -10.71 -11.61
N PHE A 265 -0.17 -10.45 -12.57
CA PHE A 265 1.16 -11.08 -12.64
C PHE A 265 2.01 -10.73 -11.41
N PHE A 266 2.14 -9.45 -11.07
CA PHE A 266 2.92 -9.02 -9.91
C PHE A 266 2.30 -9.49 -8.59
N SER A 267 0.98 -9.67 -8.53
CA SER A 267 0.32 -10.18 -7.32
C SER A 267 0.73 -11.62 -6.98
N VAL A 268 0.99 -12.48 -7.99
CA VAL A 268 1.53 -13.83 -7.76
C VAL A 268 2.89 -13.74 -7.05
N LEU A 269 3.78 -12.86 -7.51
CA LEU A 269 5.12 -12.69 -6.93
C LEU A 269 5.05 -12.10 -5.52
N ALA A 270 4.17 -11.12 -5.31
CA ALA A 270 3.93 -10.51 -4.01
C ALA A 270 3.43 -11.55 -2.99
N LEU A 271 2.49 -12.41 -3.39
CA LEU A 271 1.95 -13.46 -2.54
C LEU A 271 2.99 -14.55 -2.23
N LEU A 272 3.80 -14.96 -3.22
CA LEU A 272 4.90 -15.91 -3.03
C LEU A 272 5.99 -15.35 -2.10
N GLY A 273 6.25 -14.04 -2.18
CA GLY A 273 7.19 -13.36 -1.29
C GLY A 273 6.64 -12.98 0.08
N GLY A 274 5.39 -13.36 0.40
CA GLY A 274 4.83 -13.21 1.74
C GLY A 274 4.14 -11.86 2.01
N THR A 275 3.75 -11.10 0.97
CA THR A 275 2.96 -9.88 1.15
C THR A 275 1.61 -10.18 1.81
N HIS A 276 1.24 -9.41 2.84
CA HIS A 276 0.01 -9.60 3.60
C HIS A 276 -1.16 -8.79 3.04
N VAL A 277 -0.89 -7.56 2.59
CA VAL A 277 -1.90 -6.63 2.07
C VAL A 277 -1.45 -6.12 0.70
N ILE A 278 -2.31 -6.24 -0.28
CA ILE A 278 -2.05 -5.83 -1.66
C ILE A 278 -2.97 -4.67 -2.03
N ARG A 279 -2.39 -3.53 -2.39
CA ARG A 279 -3.09 -2.37 -2.96
C ARG A 279 -3.10 -2.47 -4.48
N SER A 280 -4.27 -2.41 -5.08
CA SER A 280 -4.47 -2.68 -6.49
C SER A 280 -5.58 -1.83 -7.10
N HIS A 281 -5.41 -1.47 -8.39
CA HIS A 281 -6.45 -0.87 -9.21
C HIS A 281 -7.33 -1.93 -9.89
N GLU A 282 -6.81 -3.16 -10.03
CA GLU A 282 -7.42 -4.31 -10.71
C GLU A 282 -7.90 -5.38 -9.71
N ILE A 283 -8.65 -4.96 -8.69
CA ILE A 283 -9.12 -5.82 -7.58
C ILE A 283 -9.76 -7.11 -8.09
N ARG A 284 -10.62 -7.04 -9.10
CA ARG A 284 -11.35 -8.20 -9.63
C ARG A 284 -10.43 -9.34 -10.07
N THR A 285 -9.37 -9.01 -10.80
CA THR A 285 -8.41 -10.00 -11.33
C THR A 285 -7.44 -10.45 -10.25
N VAL A 286 -6.95 -9.55 -9.42
CA VAL A 286 -6.08 -9.87 -8.28
C VAL A 286 -6.80 -10.73 -7.24
N HIS A 287 -8.09 -10.49 -6.99
CA HIS A 287 -8.91 -11.35 -6.13
C HIS A 287 -8.98 -12.78 -6.65
N ARG A 288 -9.13 -12.97 -7.99
CA ARG A 288 -9.12 -14.30 -8.60
C ARG A 288 -7.76 -14.99 -8.46
N VAL A 289 -6.65 -14.27 -8.61
CA VAL A 289 -5.31 -14.81 -8.33
C VAL A 289 -5.24 -15.30 -6.88
N ARG A 290 -5.66 -14.48 -5.91
CA ARG A 290 -5.70 -14.85 -4.48
C ARG A 290 -6.52 -16.12 -4.26
N GLN A 291 -7.71 -16.24 -4.90
CA GLN A 291 -8.55 -17.43 -4.79
C GLN A 291 -7.86 -18.68 -5.36
N VAL A 292 -7.29 -18.58 -6.55
CA VAL A 292 -6.60 -19.73 -7.20
C VAL A 292 -5.41 -20.20 -6.36
N MET A 293 -4.59 -19.28 -5.83
CA MET A 293 -3.45 -19.63 -4.99
C MET A 293 -3.88 -20.28 -3.66
N ALA A 294 -5.03 -19.87 -3.10
CA ALA A 294 -5.60 -20.47 -1.89
C ALA A 294 -6.14 -21.90 -2.07
N LEU A 295 -6.38 -22.34 -3.31
CA LEU A 295 -6.79 -23.71 -3.61
C LEU A 295 -5.64 -24.72 -3.57
N TYR A 296 -4.38 -24.24 -3.61
CA TYR A 296 -3.24 -25.14 -3.56
C TYR A 296 -3.16 -25.84 -2.20
N GLN A 297 -3.13 -27.15 -2.23
CA GLN A 297 -2.91 -28.02 -1.07
C GLN A 297 -1.70 -28.90 -1.37
N PRO A 298 -0.66 -28.87 -0.52
CA PRO A 298 0.46 -29.78 -0.67
C PRO A 298 -0.02 -31.22 -0.53
N ALA A 299 0.56 -32.14 -1.33
CA ALA A 299 0.27 -33.57 -1.31
C ALA A 299 0.83 -34.22 -0.04
#